data_736c694cdf3a617e892fc3b8396d522f
#
_entry.id   736c694cdf3a617e892fc3b8396d522f
#
_cell.length_a   1.000
_cell.length_b   1.000
_cell.length_c   1.000
_cell.angle_alpha   90.00
_cell.angle_beta   90.00
_cell.angle_gamma   90.00
#
_symmetry.space_group_name_H-M   'P 1'
#
loop_
_entity.id
_entity.type
_entity.pdbx_description
1 polymer ?
#
loop_
_entity_poly.entity_id
_entity_poly.type
_entity_poly.pdbx_seq_one_letter_code
_entity_poly.pdbx_strand_id
1 'polypeptide(L)'
;MKSLILIAALLAGTYVWFNNGNHLSAPSGTEQQSFAGPSSFGQADSNRQVQSEGVVVKVLPDDNHGSRHQKFLLELSSGQTILIAHNIDLASRISPITEGDVVAFNGEYEWNEKGGVVHWTHRDPNGRHEAGWLKAGGRIYQ
;
A
#
# COMPACT_ATOMS: atom_id res chain seq x y z
N MET A 1 63.51 17.81 31.51
CA MET A 1 62.77 16.72 30.83
C MET A 1 61.59 16.24 31.67
N LYS A 2 60.73 17.13 32.20
CA LYS A 2 59.53 16.74 32.97
C LYS A 2 58.22 17.42 32.45
N SER A 3 58.29 18.12 31.33
CA SER A 3 57.12 18.84 30.84
C SER A 3 56.41 18.26 29.61
N LEU A 4 56.90 17.11 29.10
CA LEU A 4 56.36 16.51 27.88
C LEU A 4 55.33 15.39 28.09
N ILE A 5 55.11 14.99 29.35
CA ILE A 5 54.22 13.85 29.68
C ILE A 5 52.79 14.32 29.99
N LEU A 6 52.59 15.59 30.35
CA LEU A 6 51.29 16.12 30.73
C LEU A 6 50.36 16.56 29.54
N ILE A 7 50.92 16.72 28.33
CA ILE A 7 50.15 17.15 27.16
C ILE A 7 49.48 15.96 26.45
N ALA A 8 50.04 14.76 26.56
CA ALA A 8 49.47 13.57 25.90
C ALA A 8 48.20 13.03 26.60
N ALA A 9 48.02 13.29 27.90
CA ALA A 9 46.85 12.80 28.64
C ALA A 9 45.59 13.65 28.42
N LEU A 10 45.75 14.91 28.08
CA LEU A 10 44.61 15.80 27.83
C LEU A 10 43.95 15.63 26.44
N LEU A 11 44.67 15.10 25.45
CA LEU A 11 44.15 14.84 24.13
C LEU A 11 43.35 13.52 24.03
N ALA A 12 43.63 12.57 24.91
CA ALA A 12 42.88 11.31 24.95
C ALA A 12 41.49 11.47 25.60
N GLY A 13 41.36 12.41 26.55
CA GLY A 13 40.10 12.67 27.24
C GLY A 13 39.03 13.36 26.36
N THR A 14 39.45 14.17 25.42
CA THR A 14 38.53 14.88 24.53
C THR A 14 38.03 14.00 23.38
N TYR A 15 38.79 12.98 23.00
CA TYR A 15 38.38 12.08 21.91
C TYR A 15 37.26 11.11 22.31
N VAL A 16 37.26 10.69 23.61
CA VAL A 16 36.21 9.80 24.11
C VAL A 16 34.87 10.49 24.30
N TRP A 17 34.87 11.80 24.53
CA TRP A 17 33.66 12.55 24.77
C TRP A 17 32.88 12.87 23.48
N PHE A 18 33.56 12.93 22.34
CA PHE A 18 32.91 13.19 21.04
C PHE A 18 32.31 11.95 20.38
N ASN A 19 32.71 10.73 20.83
CA ASN A 19 32.19 9.50 20.22
C ASN A 19 30.99 8.89 20.98
N ASN A 20 30.57 9.52 22.09
CA ASN A 20 29.37 9.14 22.83
C ASN A 20 28.22 10.13 22.58
N GLY A 21 28.21 10.78 21.42
CA GLY A 21 27.07 11.50 20.92
C GLY A 21 25.93 10.52 20.68
N ASN A 22 24.92 10.58 21.54
CA ASN A 22 23.63 9.98 21.28
C ASN A 22 23.27 10.20 19.81
N HIS A 23 23.28 9.14 19.04
CA HIS A 23 22.47 9.08 17.85
C HIS A 23 21.02 9.21 18.32
N LEU A 24 20.55 10.43 18.41
CA LEU A 24 19.13 10.70 18.29
C LEU A 24 18.79 10.25 16.87
N SER A 25 18.43 8.97 16.76
CA SER A 25 17.75 8.49 15.58
C SER A 25 16.56 9.43 15.39
N ALA A 26 16.61 10.23 14.34
CA ALA A 26 15.43 10.94 13.87
C ALA A 26 14.31 9.90 13.76
N PRO A 27 13.08 10.23 14.15
CA PRO A 27 11.97 9.32 13.93
C PRO A 27 11.96 9.01 12.43
N SER A 28 12.40 7.81 12.10
CA SER A 28 12.34 7.26 10.76
C SER A 28 10.91 7.43 10.30
N GLY A 29 10.79 8.02 9.11
CA GLY A 29 9.51 8.29 8.49
C GLY A 29 8.58 7.11 8.62
N THR A 30 7.32 7.41 8.74
CA THR A 30 6.18 6.49 8.73
C THR A 30 6.51 5.29 7.87
N GLU A 31 6.79 4.14 8.48
CA GLU A 31 6.85 2.87 7.77
C GLU A 31 5.48 2.75 7.07
N GLN A 32 5.46 3.03 5.79
CA GLN A 32 4.39 2.56 4.94
C GLN A 32 4.49 1.05 5.02
N GLN A 33 3.68 0.44 5.86
CA GLN A 33 3.50 -1.00 5.87
C GLN A 33 3.00 -1.37 4.47
N SER A 34 3.94 -1.78 3.62
CA SER A 34 3.61 -2.37 2.34
C SER A 34 2.79 -3.62 2.62
N PHE A 35 1.67 -3.72 1.95
CA PHE A 35 0.79 -4.87 2.08
C PHE A 35 1.44 -6.04 1.34
N ALA A 36 2.08 -6.97 2.05
CA ALA A 36 2.75 -8.13 1.46
C ALA A 36 1.72 -9.20 1.03
N GLY A 37 0.96 -8.90 -0.01
CA GLY A 37 0.05 -9.85 -0.66
C GLY A 37 0.70 -10.58 -1.84
N PRO A 38 -0.02 -11.54 -2.47
CA PRO A 38 0.42 -12.19 -3.69
C PRO A 38 0.74 -11.16 -4.77
N SER A 39 1.81 -11.41 -5.52
CA SER A 39 2.25 -10.53 -6.61
C SER A 39 1.49 -10.74 -7.92
N SER A 40 0.74 -11.83 -8.04
CA SER A 40 -0.05 -12.16 -9.22
C SER A 40 -1.19 -13.10 -8.89
N PHE A 41 -2.22 -13.09 -9.73
CA PHE A 41 -3.40 -13.94 -9.66
C PHE A 41 -3.63 -14.62 -11.01
N GLY A 42 -4.15 -15.83 -10.98
CA GLY A 42 -4.45 -16.61 -12.16
C GLY A 42 -5.86 -17.20 -12.16
N GLN A 43 -6.16 -18.06 -13.12
CA GLN A 43 -7.47 -18.69 -13.25
C GLN A 43 -7.89 -19.48 -12.02
N ALA A 44 -6.93 -20.07 -11.28
CA ALA A 44 -7.19 -20.80 -10.04
C ALA A 44 -7.67 -19.92 -8.88
N ASP A 45 -7.43 -18.61 -8.95
CA ASP A 45 -7.84 -17.64 -7.95
C ASP A 45 -9.22 -17.03 -8.23
N SER A 46 -9.82 -17.37 -9.38
CA SER A 46 -11.12 -16.84 -9.78
C SER A 46 -12.22 -17.23 -8.81
N ASN A 47 -13.16 -16.31 -8.57
CA ASN A 47 -14.26 -16.43 -7.61
C ASN A 47 -13.78 -16.60 -6.14
N ARG A 48 -12.63 -16.05 -5.81
CA ARG A 48 -12.07 -16.09 -4.45
C ARG A 48 -11.80 -14.68 -3.95
N GLN A 49 -11.98 -14.49 -2.66
CA GLN A 49 -11.53 -13.27 -1.98
C GLN A 49 -10.01 -13.27 -1.96
N VAL A 50 -9.44 -12.20 -2.48
CA VAL A 50 -7.99 -12.00 -2.58
C VAL A 50 -7.61 -10.65 -1.99
N GLN A 51 -6.35 -10.53 -1.61
CA GLN A 51 -5.83 -9.35 -0.97
C GLN A 51 -4.41 -9.07 -1.45
N SER A 52 -4.14 -7.86 -1.92
CA SER A 52 -2.82 -7.42 -2.36
C SER A 52 -2.77 -5.90 -2.45
N GLU A 53 -1.72 -5.37 -3.04
CA GLU A 53 -1.58 -3.95 -3.38
C GLU A 53 -0.94 -3.77 -4.75
N GLY A 54 -1.18 -2.63 -5.33
CA GLY A 54 -0.58 -2.24 -6.59
C GLY A 54 -0.51 -0.73 -6.76
N VAL A 55 0.09 -0.32 -7.85
CA VAL A 55 0.21 1.09 -8.24
C VAL A 55 -0.84 1.40 -9.29
N VAL A 56 -1.57 2.50 -9.13
CA VAL A 56 -2.53 2.99 -10.14
C VAL A 56 -1.77 3.37 -11.40
N VAL A 57 -2.05 2.69 -12.49
CA VAL A 57 -1.46 2.96 -13.80
C VAL A 57 -2.43 3.64 -14.75
N LYS A 58 -3.73 3.62 -14.46
CA LYS A 58 -4.74 4.34 -15.23
C LYS A 58 -6.02 4.53 -14.43
N VAL A 59 -6.56 5.71 -14.44
CA VAL A 59 -7.92 6.01 -13.94
C VAL A 59 -8.89 5.95 -15.12
N LEU A 60 -9.99 5.22 -14.98
CA LEU A 60 -10.99 5.04 -15.99
C LEU A 60 -12.26 5.83 -15.64
N PRO A 61 -13.12 6.15 -16.61
CA PRO A 61 -14.46 6.68 -16.34
C PRO A 61 -15.26 5.71 -15.46
N ASP A 62 -16.11 6.26 -14.59
CA ASP A 62 -17.03 5.45 -13.81
C ASP A 62 -17.95 4.64 -14.72
N ASP A 63 -18.29 3.44 -14.29
CA ASP A 63 -19.34 2.66 -14.91
C ASP A 63 -20.68 2.99 -14.22
N ASN A 64 -21.60 3.53 -14.98
CA ASN A 64 -22.92 3.94 -14.50
C ASN A 64 -24.05 3.00 -14.97
N HIS A 65 -23.71 1.83 -15.53
CA HIS A 65 -24.70 0.82 -15.91
C HIS A 65 -25.05 -0.04 -14.68
N GLY A 66 -26.29 0.07 -14.22
CA GLY A 66 -26.72 -0.54 -12.97
C GLY A 66 -26.13 0.17 -11.75
N SER A 67 -25.51 -0.57 -10.84
CA SER A 67 -24.75 0.01 -9.72
C SER A 67 -23.53 0.77 -10.24
N ARG A 68 -23.27 1.93 -9.66
CA ARG A 68 -22.16 2.77 -10.08
C ARG A 68 -20.84 2.23 -9.53
N HIS A 69 -19.83 2.15 -10.38
CA HIS A 69 -18.50 1.68 -10.00
C HIS A 69 -17.43 2.69 -10.38
N GLN A 70 -16.59 3.06 -9.42
CA GLN A 70 -15.32 3.70 -9.68
C GLN A 70 -14.35 2.65 -10.24
N LYS A 71 -13.65 2.97 -11.33
CA LYS A 71 -12.76 2.02 -12.01
C LYS A 71 -11.36 2.58 -12.20
N PHE A 72 -10.38 1.76 -11.95
CA PHE A 72 -8.98 2.06 -12.23
C PHE A 72 -8.18 0.77 -12.38
N LEU A 73 -7.05 0.86 -13.08
CA LEU A 73 -6.11 -0.24 -13.27
C LEU A 73 -4.99 -0.14 -12.24
N LEU A 74 -4.72 -1.26 -11.57
CA LEU A 74 -3.55 -1.44 -10.70
C LEU A 74 -2.54 -2.35 -11.36
N GLU A 75 -1.27 -1.96 -11.34
CA GLU A 75 -0.16 -2.83 -11.67
C GLU A 75 0.40 -3.44 -10.37
N LEU A 76 0.40 -4.75 -10.28
CA LEU A 76 0.96 -5.52 -9.18
C LEU A 76 2.49 -5.60 -9.32
N SER A 77 3.18 -6.03 -8.27
CA SER A 77 4.65 -6.14 -8.27
C SER A 77 5.21 -7.11 -9.32
N SER A 78 4.40 -8.04 -9.83
CA SER A 78 4.75 -8.92 -10.95
C SER A 78 4.68 -8.25 -12.32
N GLY A 79 4.09 -7.05 -12.42
CA GLY A 79 3.73 -6.41 -13.68
C GLY A 79 2.34 -6.78 -14.20
N GLN A 80 1.61 -7.68 -13.52
CA GLN A 80 0.21 -7.97 -13.85
C GLN A 80 -0.65 -6.73 -13.62
N THR A 81 -1.49 -6.39 -14.60
CA THR A 81 -2.48 -5.32 -14.46
C THR A 81 -3.84 -5.92 -14.16
N ILE A 82 -4.50 -5.43 -13.12
CA ILE A 82 -5.86 -5.82 -12.74
C ILE A 82 -6.79 -4.61 -12.77
N LEU A 83 -8.06 -4.83 -13.08
CA LEU A 83 -9.09 -3.81 -12.98
C LEU A 83 -9.72 -3.85 -11.58
N ILE A 84 -9.74 -2.71 -10.91
CA ILE A 84 -10.56 -2.52 -9.72
C ILE A 84 -11.90 -1.93 -10.14
N ALA A 85 -13.00 -2.57 -9.74
CA ALA A 85 -14.37 -2.11 -9.91
C ALA A 85 -15.02 -1.93 -8.52
N HIS A 86 -14.91 -0.73 -7.97
CA HIS A 86 -15.36 -0.37 -6.62
C HIS A 86 -16.77 0.19 -6.66
N ASN A 87 -17.73 -0.49 -6.04
CA ASN A 87 -19.12 -0.07 -5.99
C ASN A 87 -19.29 1.17 -5.11
N ILE A 88 -19.51 2.33 -5.74
CA ILE A 88 -19.66 3.61 -5.04
C ILE A 88 -21.10 3.93 -4.63
N ASP A 89 -22.04 3.04 -4.87
CA ASP A 89 -23.37 3.09 -4.27
C ASP A 89 -23.38 2.49 -2.86
N LEU A 90 -22.41 1.62 -2.55
CA LEU A 90 -22.29 0.90 -1.28
C LEU A 90 -21.12 1.37 -0.40
N ALA A 91 -20.11 1.99 -1.00
CA ALA A 91 -18.96 2.50 -0.28
C ALA A 91 -18.50 3.85 -0.83
N SER A 92 -17.75 4.61 -0.04
CA SER A 92 -17.20 5.89 -0.49
C SER A 92 -16.16 5.67 -1.59
N ARG A 93 -16.21 6.52 -2.64
CA ARG A 93 -15.15 6.52 -3.66
C ARG A 93 -13.83 7.01 -3.08
N ILE A 94 -12.72 6.55 -3.65
CA ILE A 94 -11.41 7.15 -3.39
C ILE A 94 -11.33 8.48 -4.14
N SER A 95 -11.11 9.57 -3.40
CA SER A 95 -10.97 10.90 -4.01
C SER A 95 -10.00 11.76 -3.18
N PRO A 96 -8.95 12.32 -3.78
CA PRO A 96 -8.53 12.07 -5.17
C PRO A 96 -7.91 10.68 -5.37
N ILE A 97 -7.88 10.23 -6.63
CA ILE A 97 -7.07 9.09 -7.07
C ILE A 97 -6.36 9.47 -8.37
N THR A 98 -5.07 9.21 -8.45
CA THR A 98 -4.22 9.56 -9.59
C THR A 98 -3.26 8.43 -9.93
N GLU A 99 -2.76 8.42 -11.16
CA GLU A 99 -1.69 7.51 -11.55
C GLU A 99 -0.46 7.69 -10.63
N GLY A 100 0.12 6.58 -10.20
CA GLY A 100 1.22 6.54 -9.23
C GLY A 100 0.79 6.31 -7.78
N ASP A 101 -0.48 6.46 -7.44
CA ASP A 101 -0.99 6.17 -6.10
C ASP A 101 -0.89 4.67 -5.81
N VAL A 102 -0.53 4.33 -4.57
CA VAL A 102 -0.55 2.94 -4.08
C VAL A 102 -1.91 2.66 -3.46
N VAL A 103 -2.54 1.58 -3.92
CA VAL A 103 -3.83 1.12 -3.40
C VAL A 103 -3.71 -0.35 -3.01
N ALA A 104 -3.97 -0.64 -1.72
CA ALA A 104 -4.19 -2.00 -1.25
C ALA A 104 -5.67 -2.34 -1.37
N PHE A 105 -5.97 -3.59 -1.62
CA PHE A 105 -7.33 -4.07 -1.83
C PHE A 105 -7.58 -5.42 -1.16
N ASN A 106 -8.83 -5.64 -0.83
CA ASN A 106 -9.43 -6.91 -0.48
C ASN A 106 -10.75 -7.00 -1.22
N GLY A 107 -10.92 -8.00 -2.06
CA GLY A 107 -12.13 -8.18 -2.86
C GLY A 107 -12.14 -9.51 -3.59
N GLU A 108 -13.24 -9.81 -4.25
CA GLU A 108 -13.37 -11.02 -5.05
C GLU A 108 -12.70 -10.82 -6.41
N TYR A 109 -11.77 -11.73 -6.71
CA TYR A 109 -11.06 -11.74 -8.00
C TYR A 109 -11.85 -12.57 -9.01
N GLU A 110 -11.92 -12.07 -10.22
CA GLU A 110 -12.50 -12.74 -11.38
C GLU A 110 -11.50 -12.70 -12.53
N TRP A 111 -11.06 -13.88 -12.95
CA TRP A 111 -10.06 -14.00 -13.99
C TRP A 111 -10.61 -13.64 -15.37
N ASN A 112 -9.79 -12.98 -16.17
CA ASN A 112 -9.95 -12.84 -17.62
C ASN A 112 -8.57 -12.74 -18.29
N GLU A 113 -8.55 -12.82 -19.62
CA GLU A 113 -7.30 -12.78 -20.40
C GLU A 113 -6.53 -11.45 -20.30
N LYS A 114 -7.17 -10.38 -19.81
CA LYS A 114 -6.55 -9.05 -19.64
C LYS A 114 -5.89 -8.84 -18.27
N GLY A 115 -5.91 -9.86 -17.40
CA GLY A 115 -5.33 -9.80 -16.07
C GLY A 115 -6.32 -9.92 -14.92
N GLY A 116 -7.63 -9.82 -15.21
CA GLY A 116 -8.70 -10.00 -14.23
C GLY A 116 -9.26 -8.71 -13.63
N VAL A 117 -10.33 -8.90 -12.88
CA VAL A 117 -11.09 -7.85 -12.19
C VAL A 117 -11.17 -8.20 -10.70
N VAL A 118 -11.06 -7.18 -9.85
CA VAL A 118 -11.41 -7.29 -8.43
C VAL A 118 -12.62 -6.40 -8.17
N HIS A 119 -13.66 -6.99 -7.64
CA HIS A 119 -14.88 -6.34 -7.20
C HIS A 119 -15.21 -6.78 -5.75
N TRP A 120 -16.40 -6.46 -5.21
CA TRP A 120 -16.70 -6.72 -3.80
C TRP A 120 -15.66 -6.11 -2.83
N THR A 121 -15.18 -4.92 -3.16
CA THR A 121 -14.22 -4.16 -2.35
C THR A 121 -14.92 -3.28 -1.30
N HIS A 122 -16.02 -3.75 -0.76
CA HIS A 122 -16.88 -3.08 0.21
C HIS A 122 -17.58 -4.11 1.10
N ARG A 123 -18.29 -3.65 2.12
CA ARG A 123 -19.17 -4.51 2.90
C ARG A 123 -20.41 -4.87 2.10
N ASP A 124 -20.89 -6.11 2.25
CA ASP A 124 -22.20 -6.48 1.75
C ASP A 124 -23.28 -6.01 2.74
N PRO A 125 -24.23 -5.13 2.31
CA PRO A 125 -25.32 -4.68 3.18
C PRO A 125 -26.18 -5.83 3.72
N ASN A 126 -26.25 -6.95 3.00
CA ASN A 126 -27.01 -8.12 3.39
C ASN A 126 -26.19 -9.12 4.22
N GLY A 127 -24.89 -8.91 4.38
CA GLY A 127 -24.01 -9.77 5.15
C GLY A 127 -23.83 -11.19 4.60
N ARG A 128 -24.08 -11.39 3.30
CA ARG A 128 -24.00 -12.72 2.65
C ARG A 128 -22.66 -12.95 1.97
N HIS A 129 -21.96 -11.87 1.62
CA HIS A 129 -20.64 -11.90 0.99
C HIS A 129 -19.58 -11.47 2.00
N GLU A 130 -18.38 -12.03 1.88
CA GLU A 130 -17.22 -11.59 2.67
C GLU A 130 -16.95 -10.10 2.44
N ALA A 131 -16.71 -9.36 3.52
CA ALA A 131 -16.47 -7.94 3.46
C ALA A 131 -15.11 -7.63 2.80
N GLY A 132 -15.13 -6.81 1.77
CA GLY A 132 -13.94 -6.29 1.12
C GLY A 132 -13.64 -4.84 1.52
N TRP A 133 -12.55 -4.32 1.01
CA TRP A 133 -12.13 -2.93 1.23
C TRP A 133 -11.08 -2.48 0.20
N LEU A 134 -10.93 -1.18 0.06
CA LEU A 134 -9.77 -0.52 -0.54
C LEU A 134 -9.06 0.31 0.51
N LYS A 135 -7.74 0.43 0.42
CA LYS A 135 -6.94 1.31 1.28
C LYS A 135 -6.02 2.16 0.43
N ALA A 136 -6.10 3.46 0.59
CA ALA A 136 -5.27 4.44 -0.10
C ALA A 136 -4.99 5.63 0.82
N GLY A 137 -3.76 6.14 0.83
CA GLY A 137 -3.37 7.28 1.65
C GLY A 137 -3.65 7.09 3.14
N GLY A 138 -3.51 5.86 3.66
CA GLY A 138 -3.79 5.52 5.06
C GLY A 138 -5.28 5.42 5.42
N ARG A 139 -6.19 5.60 4.47
CA ARG A 139 -7.65 5.56 4.67
C ARG A 139 -8.25 4.29 4.06
N ILE A 140 -9.24 3.72 4.76
CA ILE A 140 -9.99 2.54 4.31
C ILE A 140 -11.34 3.00 3.75
N TYR A 141 -11.72 2.38 2.63
CA TYR A 141 -12.98 2.58 1.90
C TYR A 141 -13.68 1.21 1.81
N GLN A 142 -14.86 1.09 2.46
CA GLN A 142 -15.61 -0.18 2.54
C GLN A 142 -17.10 0.04 2.81
#